data_d3ddca274baae9afe47504734c7f5e4a
#
_entry.id   d3ddca274baae9afe47504734c7f5e4a
#
_cell.length_a   1.000
_cell.length_b   1.000
_cell.length_c   1.000
_cell.angle_alpha   90.00
_cell.angle_beta   90.00
_cell.angle_gamma   90.00
#
_symmetry.space_group_name_H-M   'P 1'
#
loop_
_entity.id
_entity.type
_entity.pdbx_description
1 polymer ?
#
loop_
_entity_poly.entity_id
_entity_poly.type
_entity_poly.pdbx_seq_one_letter_code
_entity_poly.pdbx_strand_id
1 'polypeptide(L)'
;MPEDVFKALADPTRRHILDELADRNGQSLFEIRARLATKHGLGMSRQAISQHLAVLEAAELVRTRRQGRYKFHDLNTAPLERIATRWLRTDAAEENQ
;
A
#
# COMPACT_ATOMS: atom_id res chain seq x y z
N MET A 1 0.84 10.54 -8.52
CA MET A 1 0.07 10.64 -9.76
C MET A 1 -1.04 9.62 -9.77
N PRO A 2 -2.26 9.98 -10.19
CA PRO A 2 -3.40 9.05 -10.20
C PRO A 2 -3.15 7.77 -10.98
N GLU A 3 -2.45 7.89 -12.13
CA GLU A 3 -2.12 6.73 -12.95
C GLU A 3 -1.23 5.74 -12.24
N ASP A 4 -0.28 6.24 -11.47
CA ASP A 4 0.63 5.40 -10.70
C ASP A 4 -0.11 4.65 -9.60
N VAL A 5 -1.12 5.30 -9.00
CA VAL A 5 -1.94 4.67 -7.97
C VAL A 5 -2.73 3.51 -8.56
N PHE A 6 -3.41 3.71 -9.68
CA PHE A 6 -4.18 2.65 -10.32
C PHE A 6 -3.30 1.48 -10.74
N LYS A 7 -2.13 1.77 -11.30
CA LYS A 7 -1.17 0.74 -11.66
C LYS A 7 -0.72 -0.05 -10.45
N ALA A 8 -0.39 0.64 -9.37
CA ALA A 8 0.07 -0.01 -8.15
C ALA A 8 -1.02 -0.93 -7.59
N LEU A 9 -2.28 -0.51 -7.64
CA LEU A 9 -3.40 -1.29 -7.13
C LEU A 9 -3.81 -2.44 -8.05
N ALA A 10 -3.35 -2.46 -9.28
CA ALA A 10 -3.74 -3.50 -10.23
C ALA A 10 -3.15 -4.87 -9.92
N ASP A 11 -2.06 -4.92 -9.18
CA ASP A 11 -1.41 -6.19 -8.85
C ASP A 11 -1.94 -6.74 -7.52
N PRO A 12 -2.40 -8.01 -7.50
CA PRO A 12 -2.97 -8.59 -6.27
C PRO A 12 -1.98 -8.69 -5.12
N THR A 13 -0.70 -8.97 -5.40
CA THR A 13 0.31 -9.04 -4.33
C THR A 13 0.47 -7.69 -3.65
N ARG A 14 0.48 -6.61 -4.43
CA ARG A 14 0.58 -5.28 -3.85
C ARG A 14 -0.64 -4.92 -3.00
N ARG A 15 -1.83 -5.35 -3.42
CA ARG A 15 -3.02 -5.17 -2.58
C ARG A 15 -2.91 -5.91 -1.27
N HIS A 16 -2.36 -7.13 -1.30
CA HIS A 16 -2.11 -7.88 -0.06
C HIS A 16 -1.12 -7.18 0.85
N ILE A 17 -0.08 -6.57 0.29
CA ILE A 17 0.86 -5.79 1.08
C ILE A 17 0.16 -4.63 1.78
N LEU A 18 -0.68 -3.92 1.04
CA LEU A 18 -1.45 -2.81 1.63
C LEU A 18 -2.42 -3.30 2.71
N ASP A 19 -3.05 -4.46 2.50
CA ASP A 19 -3.92 -5.07 3.50
C ASP A 19 -3.15 -5.35 4.79
N GLU A 20 -1.94 -5.90 4.67
CA GLU A 20 -1.13 -6.21 5.84
C GLU A 20 -0.65 -4.96 6.58
N LEU A 21 -0.35 -3.89 5.84
CA LEU A 21 0.01 -2.62 6.46
C LEU A 21 -1.21 -1.95 7.11
N ALA A 22 -2.39 -2.13 6.54
CA ALA A 22 -3.62 -1.63 7.15
C ALA A 22 -3.92 -2.35 8.46
N ASP A 23 -3.65 -3.65 8.50
CA ASP A 23 -3.82 -4.45 9.71
C ASP A 23 -2.78 -4.09 10.78
N ARG A 24 -1.53 -3.96 10.35
CA ARG A 24 -0.43 -3.58 11.25
C ARG A 24 0.53 -2.65 10.52
N ASN A 25 0.44 -1.39 10.81
CA ASN A 25 1.28 -0.39 10.16
C ASN A 25 2.72 -0.44 10.66
N GLY A 26 3.64 0.07 9.88
CA GLY A 26 5.04 0.21 10.29
C GLY A 26 5.78 -1.11 10.33
N GLN A 27 5.80 -1.83 9.23
CA GLN A 27 6.48 -3.13 9.14
C GLN A 27 7.76 -3.06 8.35
N SER A 28 8.73 -3.88 8.77
CA SER A 28 9.95 -4.11 8.00
C SER A 28 9.62 -5.03 6.81
N LEU A 29 10.53 -5.08 5.85
CA LEU A 29 10.39 -6.00 4.71
C LEU A 29 10.28 -7.45 5.19
N PHE A 30 11.04 -7.80 6.22
CA PHE A 30 11.01 -9.15 6.79
C PHE A 30 9.62 -9.49 7.32
N GLU A 31 9.02 -8.57 8.05
CA GLU A 31 7.68 -8.77 8.62
C GLU A 31 6.62 -8.91 7.52
N ILE A 32 6.70 -8.06 6.50
CA ILE A 32 5.78 -8.11 5.36
C ILE A 32 5.92 -9.46 4.66
N ARG A 33 7.16 -9.88 4.42
CA ARG A 33 7.42 -11.17 3.76
C ARG A 33 6.84 -12.33 4.54
N ALA A 34 7.03 -12.34 5.85
CA ALA A 34 6.50 -13.39 6.71
C ALA A 34 4.97 -13.43 6.69
N ARG A 35 4.33 -12.28 6.73
CA ARG A 35 2.87 -12.20 6.70
C ARG A 35 2.29 -12.64 5.36
N LEU A 36 2.94 -12.27 4.26
CA LEU A 36 2.50 -12.72 2.94
C LEU A 36 2.57 -14.24 2.83
N ALA A 37 3.62 -14.84 3.36
CA ALA A 37 3.77 -16.28 3.34
C ALA A 37 2.73 -16.98 4.22
N THR A 38 2.56 -16.51 5.44
CA THR A 38 1.70 -17.20 6.42
C THR A 38 0.22 -16.91 6.22
N LYS A 39 -0.16 -15.71 5.81
CA LYS A 39 -1.57 -15.32 5.72
C LYS A 39 -2.13 -15.43 4.30
N HIS A 40 -1.29 -15.35 3.30
CA HIS A 40 -1.73 -15.36 1.90
C HIS A 40 -1.14 -16.47 1.07
N GLY A 41 -0.28 -17.29 1.67
CA GLY A 41 0.38 -18.38 0.95
C GLY A 41 1.35 -17.91 -0.12
N LEU A 42 1.86 -16.69 -0.01
CA LEU A 42 2.76 -16.10 -1.00
C LEU A 42 4.20 -16.16 -0.52
N GLY A 43 4.90 -17.23 -0.88
CA GLY A 43 6.32 -17.37 -0.57
C GLY A 43 7.16 -16.67 -1.61
N MET A 44 7.45 -15.40 -1.38
CA MET A 44 8.19 -14.57 -2.34
C MET A 44 9.60 -14.27 -1.84
N SER A 45 10.50 -14.03 -2.80
CA SER A 45 11.85 -13.60 -2.46
C SER A 45 11.84 -12.17 -1.92
N ARG A 46 12.90 -11.84 -1.17
CA ARG A 46 13.08 -10.48 -0.67
C ARG A 46 13.14 -9.47 -1.82
N GLN A 47 13.80 -9.85 -2.90
CA GLN A 47 13.93 -8.98 -4.07
C GLN A 47 12.58 -8.69 -4.70
N ALA A 48 11.73 -9.71 -4.84
CA ALA A 48 10.39 -9.52 -5.42
C ALA A 48 9.55 -8.59 -4.56
N ILE A 49 9.57 -8.79 -3.24
CA ILE A 49 8.82 -7.93 -2.32
C ILE A 49 9.36 -6.51 -2.37
N SER A 50 10.68 -6.36 -2.41
CA SER A 50 11.33 -5.05 -2.51
C SER A 50 10.87 -4.30 -3.77
N GLN A 51 10.72 -5.00 -4.89
CA GLN A 51 10.23 -4.40 -6.13
C GLN A 51 8.78 -3.94 -6.00
N HIS A 52 7.93 -4.76 -5.37
CA HIS A 52 6.55 -4.36 -5.13
C HIS A 52 6.46 -3.15 -4.22
N LEU A 53 7.28 -3.12 -3.17
CA LEU A 53 7.33 -1.97 -2.27
C LEU A 53 7.79 -0.71 -2.99
N ALA A 54 8.75 -0.84 -3.91
CA ALA A 54 9.22 0.30 -4.69
C ALA A 54 8.10 0.91 -5.55
N VAL A 55 7.27 0.06 -6.14
CA VAL A 55 6.12 0.52 -6.92
C VAL A 55 5.12 1.26 -6.02
N LEU A 56 4.86 0.70 -4.83
CA LEU A 56 3.94 1.34 -3.87
C LEU A 56 4.48 2.67 -3.35
N GLU A 57 5.79 2.75 -3.14
CA GLU A 57 6.43 4.01 -2.74
C GLU A 57 6.35 5.05 -3.84
N ALA A 58 6.59 4.65 -5.09
CA ALA A 58 6.50 5.56 -6.24
C ALA A 58 5.09 6.13 -6.40
N ALA A 59 4.08 5.35 -6.05
CA ALA A 59 2.68 5.77 -6.08
C ALA A 59 2.28 6.52 -4.80
N GLU A 60 3.21 6.69 -3.87
CA GLU A 60 3.00 7.34 -2.57
C GLU A 60 1.97 6.65 -1.68
N LEU A 61 1.71 5.38 -1.94
CA LEU A 61 0.83 4.56 -1.10
C LEU A 61 1.57 4.01 0.11
N VAL A 62 2.88 3.97 0.05
CA VAL A 62 3.75 3.54 1.13
C VAL A 62 4.82 4.60 1.33
N ARG A 63 5.07 4.95 2.58
CA ARG A 63 6.18 5.81 2.98
C ARG A 63 7.11 5.01 3.85
N THR A 64 8.40 5.32 3.76
CA THR A 64 9.39 4.62 4.57
C THR A 64 10.00 5.55 5.60
N ARG A 65 10.45 4.96 6.70
CA ARG A 65 11.22 5.66 7.70
C ARG A 65 12.30 4.74 8.21
N ARG A 66 13.44 5.31 8.54
CA ARG A 66 14.54 4.54 9.08
C ARG A 66 14.63 4.75 10.58
N GLN A 67 14.93 3.66 11.27
CA GLN A 67 15.13 3.68 12.71
C GLN A 67 16.30 2.74 13.01
N GLY A 68 17.47 3.31 13.24
CA GLY A 68 18.68 2.54 13.36
C GLY A 68 19.01 1.84 12.03
N ARG A 69 19.16 0.53 12.08
CA ARG A 69 19.44 -0.28 10.88
C ARG A 69 18.19 -0.66 10.10
N TYR A 70 17.02 -0.42 10.68
CA TYR A 70 15.78 -0.93 10.13
C TYR A 70 15.08 0.13 9.30
N LYS A 71 14.45 -0.36 8.25
CA LYS A 71 13.59 0.45 7.40
C LYS A 71 12.17 -0.07 7.58
N PHE A 72 11.27 0.82 7.98
CA PHE A 72 9.87 0.48 8.21
C PHE A 72 9.00 1.09 7.13
N HIS A 73 7.90 0.42 6.84
CA HIS A 73 6.98 0.79 5.77
C HIS A 73 5.64 1.17 6.40
N ASP A 74 5.17 2.36 6.09
CA ASP A 74 3.91 2.87 6.59
C ASP A 74 2.93 3.05 5.45
N LEU A 75 1.68 2.65 5.68
CA LEU A 75 0.61 2.88 4.73
C LEU A 75 0.30 4.38 4.69
N ASN A 76 0.19 4.92 3.49
CA ASN A 76 -0.23 6.30 3.28
C ASN A 76 -1.51 6.30 2.47
N THR A 77 -2.62 6.67 3.10
CA THR A 77 -3.92 6.62 2.46
C THR A 77 -4.26 7.88 1.66
N ALA A 78 -3.42 8.90 1.71
CA ALA A 78 -3.73 10.17 1.03
C ALA A 78 -4.06 10.02 -0.45
N PRO A 79 -3.31 9.21 -1.24
CA PRO A 79 -3.68 9.03 -2.64
C PRO A 79 -5.05 8.38 -2.82
N LEU A 80 -5.43 7.47 -1.92
CA LEU A 80 -6.73 6.80 -1.97
C LEU A 80 -7.85 7.76 -1.60
N GLU A 81 -7.60 8.62 -0.63
CA GLU A 81 -8.57 9.64 -0.22
C GLU A 81 -8.86 10.63 -1.35
N ARG A 82 -7.84 10.99 -2.10
CA ARG A 82 -8.01 11.88 -3.26
C ARG A 82 -8.90 11.24 -4.32
N ILE A 83 -8.72 9.94 -4.56
CA ILE A 83 -9.56 9.20 -5.50
C ILE A 83 -10.98 9.11 -4.99
N ALA A 84 -11.16 8.72 -3.73
CA ALA A 84 -12.48 8.61 -3.12
C ALA A 84 -13.23 9.95 -3.15
N THR A 85 -12.56 11.01 -2.78
CA THR A 85 -13.14 12.34 -2.78
C THR A 85 -13.59 12.74 -4.18
N ARG A 86 -12.82 12.38 -5.18
CA ARG A 86 -13.13 12.73 -6.57
C ARG A 86 -14.49 12.21 -7.01
N TRP A 87 -14.86 11.00 -6.60
CA TRP A 87 -16.12 10.38 -7.03
C TRP A 87 -17.22 10.41 -5.97
N LEU A 88 -16.88 10.20 -4.70
CA LEU A 88 -17.86 10.22 -3.61
C LEU A 88 -18.43 11.60 -3.34
N ARG A 89 -17.66 12.62 -3.60
CA ARG A 89 -18.08 14.01 -3.42
C ARG A 89 -19.27 14.37 -4.31
N THR A 90 -19.31 13.78 -5.52
CA THR A 90 -20.43 13.99 -6.43
C THR A 90 -21.72 13.41 -5.84
N ASP A 91 -21.62 12.21 -5.26
CA ASP A 91 -22.75 11.55 -4.63
C ASP A 91 -23.24 12.37 -3.41
N ALA A 92 -22.32 12.85 -2.60
CA ALA A 92 -22.67 13.66 -1.44
C ALA A 92 -23.34 14.96 -1.85
N ALA A 93 -22.89 15.60 -2.93
CA ALA A 93 -23.50 16.82 -3.43
C ALA A 93 -24.92 16.58 -3.91
N GLU A 94 -25.16 15.44 -4.55
CA GLU A 94 -26.49 15.06 -4.98
C GLU A 94 -27.44 14.80 -3.83
N GLU A 95 -26.97 14.18 -2.78
CA GLU A 95 -27.75 13.89 -1.59
C GLU A 95 -28.20 15.15 -0.88
N ASN A 96 -27.45 16.21 -0.99
CA ASN A 96 -27.73 17.47 -0.33
C ASN A 96 -28.72 18.35 -1.10
N GLN A 97 -29.15 17.90 -2.23
CA GLN A 97 -30.12 18.59 -3.04
C GLN A 97 -31.52 18.03 -2.84
#